data_936f1e047e7ab42a491d90eeb1bce00f
#
_entry.id   936f1e047e7ab42a491d90eeb1bce00f
#
_cell.length_a   1.000
_cell.length_b   1.000
_cell.length_c   1.000
_cell.angle_alpha   90.00
_cell.angle_beta   90.00
_cell.angle_gamma   90.00
#
_symmetry.space_group_name_H-M   'P 1'
#
loop_
_entity.id
_entity.type
_entity.pdbx_description
1 polymer ?
#
loop_
_entity_poly.entity_id
_entity_poly.type
_entity_poly.pdbx_seq_one_letter_code
_entity_poly.pdbx_strand_id
1 'polypeptide(L)'
;MQVKEVMTSNIAALAPNNTILDAAKSMQAHNIGCMPVCNPDGKVAGILTDRDIVVRSLANNGDPKTTLVKDVMTKNVITAQPDMDISTALELLATNKIRRLPVVKNDTLVGILAIGDLATRHIFLNDAGQALSEISEPSRPANMTQ
;
A
#
# COMPACT_ATOMS: atom_id res chain seq x y z
N MET A 1 -3.66 20.13 -8.63
CA MET A 1 -4.59 19.26 -7.89
C MET A 1 -3.85 18.55 -6.77
N GLN A 2 -4.44 18.52 -5.62
CA GLN A 2 -3.83 17.94 -4.42
C GLN A 2 -4.30 16.52 -4.17
N VAL A 3 -3.49 15.74 -3.46
CA VAL A 3 -3.76 14.35 -3.11
C VAL A 3 -5.13 14.18 -2.44
N LYS A 4 -5.49 15.08 -1.51
CA LYS A 4 -6.79 15.02 -0.79
C LYS A 4 -8.01 15.06 -1.69
N GLU A 5 -7.88 15.62 -2.90
CA GLU A 5 -8.99 15.72 -3.87
C GLU A 5 -9.25 14.39 -4.60
N VAL A 6 -8.30 13.47 -4.54
CA VAL A 6 -8.33 12.21 -5.32
C VAL A 6 -8.27 10.97 -4.42
N MET A 7 -7.67 11.07 -3.23
CA MET A 7 -7.52 9.95 -2.31
C MET A 7 -8.85 9.35 -1.89
N THR A 8 -8.82 8.08 -1.52
CA THR A 8 -9.94 7.42 -0.84
C THR A 8 -9.80 7.67 0.66
N SER A 9 -10.84 8.22 1.27
CA SER A 9 -10.99 8.33 2.73
C SER A 9 -11.72 7.09 3.26
N ASN A 10 -11.98 7.00 4.56
CA ASN A 10 -12.65 5.84 5.18
C ASN A 10 -11.93 4.52 4.93
N ILE A 11 -10.65 4.51 5.26
CA ILE A 11 -9.78 3.36 5.03
C ILE A 11 -9.91 2.38 6.18
N ALA A 12 -10.12 1.10 5.84
CA ALA A 12 -9.96 0.02 6.79
C ALA A 12 -8.47 -0.21 7.05
N ALA A 13 -8.09 -0.23 8.31
CA ALA A 13 -6.72 -0.47 8.75
C ALA A 13 -6.64 -1.71 9.62
N LEU A 14 -5.47 -2.36 9.59
CA LEU A 14 -5.15 -3.47 10.49
C LEU A 14 -4.41 -2.93 11.72
N ALA A 15 -4.51 -3.67 12.83
CA ALA A 15 -3.66 -3.44 13.99
C ALA A 15 -2.41 -4.34 13.91
N PRO A 16 -1.26 -3.91 14.46
CA PRO A 16 -0.04 -4.72 14.41
C PRO A 16 -0.18 -6.11 15.03
N ASN A 17 -1.01 -6.25 16.04
CA ASN A 17 -1.26 -7.51 16.73
C ASN A 17 -2.43 -8.33 16.17
N ASN A 18 -3.04 -7.91 15.06
CA ASN A 18 -3.93 -8.80 14.32
C ASN A 18 -3.15 -10.00 13.79
N THR A 19 -3.82 -11.13 13.67
CA THR A 19 -3.25 -12.31 13.02
C THR A 19 -3.35 -12.19 11.51
N ILE A 20 -2.59 -13.01 10.81
CA ILE A 20 -2.68 -13.11 9.34
C ILE A 20 -4.09 -13.55 8.92
N LEU A 21 -4.73 -14.41 9.70
CA LEU A 21 -6.11 -14.81 9.44
C LEU A 21 -7.08 -13.62 9.56
N ASP A 22 -6.91 -12.77 10.59
CA ASP A 22 -7.69 -11.53 10.73
C ASP A 22 -7.52 -10.64 9.50
N ALA A 23 -6.28 -10.48 9.05
CA ALA A 23 -5.96 -9.69 7.87
C ALA A 23 -6.63 -10.25 6.61
N ALA A 24 -6.53 -11.57 6.40
CA ALA A 24 -7.15 -12.23 5.25
C ALA A 24 -8.67 -12.06 5.24
N LYS A 25 -9.31 -12.20 6.39
CA LYS A 25 -10.76 -11.99 6.53
C LYS A 25 -11.15 -10.54 6.24
N SER A 26 -10.37 -9.57 6.71
CA SER A 26 -10.60 -8.16 6.45
C SER A 26 -10.44 -7.83 4.96
N MET A 27 -9.40 -8.36 4.31
CA MET A 27 -9.19 -8.20 2.87
C MET A 27 -10.35 -8.79 2.07
N GLN A 28 -10.85 -9.95 2.48
CA GLN A 28 -12.02 -10.58 1.86
C GLN A 28 -13.28 -9.72 2.02
N ALA A 29 -13.53 -9.24 3.23
CA ALA A 29 -14.73 -8.44 3.53
C ALA A 29 -14.75 -7.12 2.76
N HIS A 30 -13.60 -6.50 2.55
CA HIS A 30 -13.48 -5.22 1.84
C HIS A 30 -13.11 -5.37 0.37
N ASN A 31 -12.89 -6.61 -0.11
CA ASN A 31 -12.46 -6.92 -1.47
C ASN A 31 -11.21 -6.12 -1.87
N ILE A 32 -10.19 -6.12 -1.03
CA ILE A 32 -8.91 -5.42 -1.24
C ILE A 32 -7.75 -6.34 -0.91
N GLY A 33 -6.61 -6.10 -1.55
CA GLY A 33 -5.38 -6.88 -1.34
C GLY A 33 -4.25 -6.11 -0.68
N CYS A 34 -4.51 -4.91 -0.18
CA CYS A 34 -3.52 -4.06 0.46
C CYS A 34 -4.18 -3.26 1.58
N MET A 35 -3.62 -3.32 2.77
CA MET A 35 -4.16 -2.58 3.92
C MET A 35 -3.03 -1.91 4.70
N PRO A 36 -3.24 -0.65 5.13
CA PRO A 36 -2.33 -0.04 6.08
C PRO A 36 -2.46 -0.70 7.45
N VAL A 37 -1.37 -0.71 8.18
CA VAL A 37 -1.31 -1.19 9.56
C VAL A 37 -1.05 0.03 10.44
N CYS A 38 -1.95 0.29 11.36
CA CYS A 38 -1.90 1.45 12.24
C CYS A 38 -1.81 1.06 13.71
N ASN A 39 -1.03 1.81 14.46
CA ASN A 39 -1.00 1.72 15.91
C ASN A 39 -2.31 2.27 16.51
N PRO A 40 -2.59 2.03 17.80
CA PRO A 40 -3.81 2.55 18.44
C PRO A 40 -3.97 4.06 18.38
N ASP A 41 -2.86 4.81 18.26
CA ASP A 41 -2.86 6.28 18.10
C ASP A 41 -3.17 6.75 16.66
N GLY A 42 -3.41 5.82 15.73
CA GLY A 42 -3.71 6.13 14.33
C GLY A 42 -2.48 6.30 13.44
N LYS A 43 -1.28 6.20 13.99
CA LYS A 43 -0.04 6.32 13.20
C LYS A 43 0.22 5.08 12.38
N VAL A 44 0.69 5.28 11.16
CA VAL A 44 1.00 4.17 10.25
C VAL A 44 2.26 3.46 10.73
N ALA A 45 2.12 2.15 11.01
CA ALA A 45 3.21 1.27 11.42
C ALA A 45 3.76 0.46 10.24
N GLY A 46 2.94 0.21 9.23
CA GLY A 46 3.33 -0.59 8.08
C GLY A 46 2.24 -0.71 7.04
N ILE A 47 2.52 -1.50 6.03
CA ILE A 47 1.56 -1.94 5.00
C ILE A 47 1.64 -3.46 4.87
N LEU A 48 0.49 -4.10 4.74
CA LEU A 48 0.37 -5.52 4.47
C LEU A 48 -0.38 -5.75 3.17
N THR A 49 0.18 -6.60 2.31
CA THR A 49 -0.47 -7.03 1.06
C THR A 49 -0.83 -8.51 1.12
N ASP A 50 -1.77 -8.93 0.25
CA ASP A 50 -2.08 -10.35 0.04
C ASP A 50 -0.85 -11.15 -0.39
N ARG A 51 0.04 -10.56 -1.21
CA ARG A 51 1.31 -11.16 -1.56
C ARG A 51 2.19 -11.41 -0.34
N ASP A 52 2.27 -10.48 0.60
CA ASP A 52 3.02 -10.66 1.84
C ASP A 52 2.52 -11.86 2.64
N ILE A 53 1.21 -12.04 2.70
CA ILE A 53 0.59 -13.18 3.39
C ILE A 53 1.06 -14.51 2.76
N VAL A 54 1.07 -14.59 1.45
CA VAL A 54 1.47 -15.81 0.74
C VAL A 54 2.98 -16.03 0.82
N VAL A 55 3.77 -15.01 0.48
CA VAL A 55 5.23 -15.16 0.27
C VAL A 55 6.01 -15.09 1.58
N ARG A 56 5.57 -14.24 2.52
CA ARG A 56 6.30 -14.03 3.78
C ARG A 56 5.78 -14.86 4.95
N SER A 57 4.53 -15.31 4.89
CA SER A 57 3.93 -16.12 5.96
C SER A 57 3.73 -17.56 5.53
N LEU A 58 2.81 -17.84 4.62
CA LEU A 58 2.48 -19.21 4.23
C LEU A 58 3.67 -19.95 3.64
N ALA A 59 4.46 -19.33 2.77
CA ALA A 59 5.63 -19.96 2.16
C ALA A 59 6.73 -20.30 3.18
N ASN A 60 6.73 -19.64 4.33
CA ASN A 60 7.67 -19.92 5.44
C ASN A 60 7.03 -20.76 6.56
N ASN A 61 5.96 -21.50 6.23
CA ASN A 61 5.23 -22.36 7.17
C ASN A 61 4.60 -21.60 8.36
N GLY A 62 4.31 -20.30 8.17
CA GLY A 62 3.62 -19.52 9.18
C GLY A 62 2.19 -19.99 9.39
N ASP A 63 1.79 -20.15 10.65
CA ASP A 63 0.40 -20.45 11.00
C ASP A 63 -0.40 -19.15 10.94
N PRO A 64 -1.42 -19.02 10.07
CA PRO A 64 -2.21 -17.80 9.95
C PRO A 64 -2.98 -17.44 11.22
N LYS A 65 -3.21 -18.39 12.11
CA LYS A 65 -3.92 -18.15 13.37
C LYS A 65 -3.05 -17.56 14.47
N THR A 66 -1.72 -17.68 14.36
CA THR A 66 -0.78 -17.24 15.39
C THR A 66 0.25 -16.24 14.89
N THR A 67 0.53 -16.22 13.59
CA THR A 67 1.45 -15.24 13.01
C THR A 67 0.82 -13.85 13.03
N LEU A 68 1.56 -12.86 13.53
CA LEU A 68 1.06 -11.49 13.67
C LEU A 68 1.38 -10.65 12.43
N VAL A 69 0.49 -9.73 12.11
CA VAL A 69 0.64 -8.78 11.01
C VAL A 69 1.98 -8.02 11.10
N LYS A 70 2.36 -7.57 12.28
CA LYS A 70 3.61 -6.83 12.49
C LYS A 70 4.87 -7.59 12.10
N ASP A 71 4.83 -8.92 12.10
CA ASP A 71 5.98 -9.76 11.75
C ASP A 71 6.12 -10.01 10.25
N VAL A 72 5.10 -9.66 9.47
CA VAL A 72 5.01 -9.92 8.03
C VAL A 72 4.95 -8.65 7.21
N MET A 73 4.42 -7.56 7.75
CA MET A 73 4.22 -6.30 7.06
C MET A 73 5.51 -5.64 6.61
N THR A 74 5.41 -4.76 5.62
CA THR A 74 6.48 -3.84 5.24
C THR A 74 6.46 -2.65 6.20
N LYS A 75 7.61 -2.35 6.83
CA LYS A 75 7.71 -1.33 7.89
C LYS A 75 8.10 0.06 7.40
N ASN A 76 8.93 0.15 6.38
CA ASN A 76 9.38 1.44 5.83
C ASN A 76 8.38 1.92 4.79
N VAL A 77 7.30 2.53 5.25
CA VAL A 77 6.20 2.95 4.39
C VAL A 77 6.48 4.33 3.82
N ILE A 78 6.43 4.43 2.49
CA ILE A 78 6.43 5.71 1.79
C ILE A 78 5.01 6.28 1.89
N THR A 79 4.90 7.53 2.34
CA THR A 79 3.61 8.20 2.55
C THR A 79 3.52 9.50 1.76
N ALA A 80 2.29 9.94 1.53
CA ALA A 80 2.00 11.25 0.98
C ALA A 80 1.27 12.11 2.03
N GLN A 81 1.21 13.41 1.78
CA GLN A 81 0.41 14.32 2.60
C GLN A 81 -0.82 14.80 1.82
N PRO A 82 -1.91 15.17 2.51
CA PRO A 82 -3.15 15.57 1.82
C PRO A 82 -3.00 16.76 0.86
N ASP A 83 -2.14 17.69 1.21
CA ASP A 83 -1.87 18.90 0.42
C ASP A 83 -0.73 18.76 -0.61
N MET A 84 -0.14 17.57 -0.69
CA MET A 84 0.87 17.26 -1.70
C MET A 84 0.27 17.33 -3.10
N ASP A 85 1.04 17.85 -4.04
CA ASP A 85 0.64 17.88 -5.45
C ASP A 85 0.60 16.47 -6.03
N ILE A 86 -0.39 16.20 -6.89
CA ILE A 86 -0.54 14.88 -7.52
C ILE A 86 0.70 14.50 -8.34
N SER A 87 1.32 15.47 -9.01
CA SER A 87 2.56 15.19 -9.75
C SER A 87 3.66 14.65 -8.86
N THR A 88 3.82 15.22 -7.67
CA THR A 88 4.81 14.74 -6.68
C THR A 88 4.44 13.34 -6.17
N ALA A 89 3.18 13.10 -5.90
CA ALA A 89 2.71 11.77 -5.47
C ALA A 89 2.95 10.70 -6.55
N LEU A 90 2.72 11.04 -7.82
CA LEU A 90 3.01 10.14 -8.94
C LEU A 90 4.50 9.82 -9.04
N GLU A 91 5.36 10.79 -8.82
CA GLU A 91 6.81 10.57 -8.77
C GLU A 91 7.19 9.61 -7.64
N LEU A 92 6.58 9.74 -6.47
CA LEU A 92 6.81 8.82 -5.35
C LEU A 92 6.39 7.39 -5.70
N LEU A 93 5.23 7.22 -6.32
CA LEU A 93 4.77 5.91 -6.78
C LEU A 93 5.75 5.29 -7.78
N ALA A 94 6.14 6.05 -8.78
CA ALA A 94 7.03 5.60 -9.85
C ALA A 94 8.45 5.28 -9.33
N THR A 95 9.06 6.19 -8.59
CA THR A 95 10.42 6.06 -8.07
C THR A 95 10.54 4.87 -7.11
N ASN A 96 9.53 4.65 -6.28
CA ASN A 96 9.53 3.56 -5.31
C ASN A 96 8.90 2.27 -5.84
N LYS A 97 8.43 2.27 -7.09
CA LYS A 97 7.77 1.11 -7.74
C LYS A 97 6.63 0.54 -6.92
N ILE A 98 5.80 1.43 -6.39
CA ILE A 98 4.64 1.10 -5.57
C ILE A 98 3.37 1.62 -6.23
N ARG A 99 2.23 0.97 -5.95
CA ARG A 99 0.93 1.30 -6.57
C ARG A 99 0.02 2.07 -5.65
N ARG A 100 0.36 2.17 -4.38
CA ARG A 100 -0.46 2.83 -3.36
C ARG A 100 0.42 3.61 -2.41
N LEU A 101 -0.10 4.76 -1.98
CA LEU A 101 0.51 5.61 -0.97
C LEU A 101 -0.49 5.83 0.15
N PRO A 102 -0.20 5.42 1.38
CA PRO A 102 -0.94 5.93 2.53
C PRO A 102 -0.77 7.44 2.62
N VAL A 103 -1.87 8.12 2.88
CA VAL A 103 -1.88 9.58 3.06
C VAL A 103 -1.99 9.86 4.54
N VAL A 104 -1.02 10.60 5.06
CA VAL A 104 -0.92 10.91 6.48
C VAL A 104 -0.94 12.42 6.72
N LYS A 105 -1.56 12.80 7.81
CA LYS A 105 -1.51 14.18 8.34
C LYS A 105 -1.07 14.10 9.79
N ASN A 106 0.07 14.73 10.12
CA ASN A 106 0.68 14.60 11.45
C ASN A 106 0.90 13.13 11.84
N ASP A 107 1.42 12.33 10.89
CA ASP A 107 1.66 10.89 11.00
C ASP A 107 0.41 10.02 11.15
N THR A 108 -0.77 10.61 11.22
CA THR A 108 -2.04 9.89 11.32
C THR A 108 -2.61 9.60 9.93
N LEU A 109 -3.04 8.37 9.71
CA LEU A 109 -3.63 7.94 8.44
C LEU A 109 -4.95 8.70 8.19
N VAL A 110 -5.07 9.34 7.03
CA VAL A 110 -6.27 10.05 6.60
C VAL A 110 -6.83 9.55 5.27
N GLY A 111 -6.07 8.76 4.53
CA GLY A 111 -6.52 8.22 3.26
C GLY A 111 -5.50 7.33 2.59
N ILE A 112 -5.86 6.81 1.42
CA ILE A 112 -4.95 6.10 0.51
C ILE A 112 -5.12 6.65 -0.89
N LEU A 113 -4.00 6.85 -1.56
CA LEU A 113 -3.94 7.17 -2.98
C LEU A 113 -3.47 5.94 -3.74
N ALA A 114 -4.28 5.46 -4.68
CA ALA A 114 -3.91 4.37 -5.56
C ALA A 114 -3.71 4.88 -6.98
N ILE A 115 -2.73 4.32 -7.70
CA ILE A 115 -2.50 4.70 -9.11
C ILE A 115 -3.73 4.43 -9.97
N GLY A 116 -4.52 3.41 -9.65
CA GLY A 116 -5.77 3.11 -10.33
C GLY A 116 -6.80 4.24 -10.23
N ASP A 117 -6.85 4.95 -9.10
CA ASP A 117 -7.75 6.09 -8.92
C ASP A 117 -7.39 7.25 -9.86
N LEU A 118 -6.11 7.40 -10.16
CA LEU A 118 -5.63 8.42 -11.09
C LEU A 118 -5.83 8.00 -12.55
N ALA A 119 -5.64 6.72 -12.84
CA ALA A 119 -5.80 6.17 -14.20
C ALA A 119 -7.24 6.25 -14.71
N THR A 120 -8.23 6.32 -13.82
CA THR A 120 -9.65 6.48 -14.20
C THR A 120 -10.04 7.93 -14.49
N ARG A 121 -9.15 8.90 -14.21
CA ARG A 121 -9.41 10.32 -14.48
C ARG A 121 -8.69 10.75 -15.73
N HIS A 122 -9.43 11.32 -16.69
CA HIS A 122 -8.92 11.71 -18.01
C HIS A 122 -7.68 12.61 -17.95
N ILE A 123 -7.65 13.55 -17.02
CA ILE A 123 -6.55 14.51 -16.91
C ILE A 123 -5.23 13.88 -16.46
N PHE A 124 -5.26 12.66 -15.89
CA PHE A 124 -4.08 11.95 -15.38
C PHE A 124 -3.74 10.69 -16.18
N LEU A 125 -4.45 10.39 -17.27
CA LEU A 125 -4.23 9.14 -18.01
C LEU A 125 -2.77 8.96 -18.45
N ASN A 126 -2.15 9.98 -18.99
CA ASN A 126 -0.78 9.89 -19.48
C ASN A 126 0.22 9.77 -18.32
N ASP A 127 0.04 10.56 -17.27
CA ASP A 127 0.92 10.55 -16.10
C ASP A 127 0.80 9.24 -15.32
N ALA A 128 -0.42 8.74 -15.17
CA ALA A 128 -0.66 7.46 -14.52
C ALA A 128 -0.10 6.30 -15.36
N GLY A 129 -0.23 6.36 -16.67
CA GLY A 129 0.33 5.37 -17.60
C GLY A 129 1.85 5.34 -17.55
N GLN A 130 2.49 6.49 -17.50
CA GLN A 130 3.94 6.59 -17.38
C GLN A 130 4.43 6.02 -16.04
N ALA A 131 3.79 6.39 -14.94
CA ALA A 131 4.12 5.88 -13.61
C ALA A 131 3.93 4.35 -13.55
N LEU A 132 2.83 3.84 -14.10
CA LEU A 132 2.58 2.40 -14.16
C LEU A 132 3.62 1.67 -15.00
N SER A 133 4.07 2.26 -16.10
CA SER A 133 5.15 1.72 -16.91
C SER A 133 6.43 1.56 -16.09
N GLU A 134 6.83 2.58 -15.35
CA GLU A 134 8.02 2.54 -14.48
C GLU A 134 7.87 1.53 -13.34
N ILE A 135 6.70 1.46 -12.70
CA ILE A 135 6.39 0.48 -11.66
C ILE A 135 6.51 -0.95 -12.19
N SER A 136 6.08 -1.16 -13.44
CA SER A 136 6.02 -2.47 -14.09
C SER A 136 7.33 -2.91 -14.72
N GLU A 137 8.36 -2.07 -14.74
CA GLU A 137 9.69 -2.48 -15.16
C GLU A 137 10.18 -3.67 -14.35
N PRO A 138 10.73 -4.71 -15.01
CA PRO A 138 11.12 -5.92 -14.31
C PRO A 138 12.16 -5.65 -13.22
N SER A 139 11.83 -6.03 -12.01
CA SER A 139 12.77 -6.12 -10.90
C SER A 139 13.21 -7.57 -10.83
N ARG A 140 14.40 -7.87 -11.37
CA ARG A 140 14.90 -9.25 -11.43
C ARG A 140 15.87 -9.53 -10.30
N PRO A 141 15.79 -10.73 -9.68
CA PRO A 141 16.87 -11.16 -8.82
C PRO A 141 18.19 -11.17 -9.58
N ALA A 142 19.28 -10.85 -8.91
CA ALA A 142 20.61 -10.72 -9.53
C ALA A 142 21.12 -12.01 -10.19
N ASN A 143 20.58 -13.16 -9.82
CA ASN A 143 20.94 -14.47 -10.36
C ASN A 143 20.02 -14.93 -11.50
N MET A 144 19.04 -14.13 -11.91
CA MET A 144 18.21 -14.46 -13.07
C MET A 144 18.85 -13.94 -14.34
N THR A 145 19.24 -14.87 -15.22
CA THR A 145 19.71 -14.57 -16.57
C THR A 145 18.59 -14.86 -17.57
N GLN A 146 18.57 -14.05 -18.60
CA GLN A 146 17.67 -14.30 -19.73
C GLN A 146 18.22 -15.36 -20.63
#